data_3418db0d81dd0ed96dfc017de66b3963
#
_entry.id   3418db0d81dd0ed96dfc017de66b3963
#
_cell.length_a   1.000
_cell.length_b   1.000
_cell.length_c   1.000
_cell.angle_alpha   90.00
_cell.angle_beta   90.00
_cell.angle_gamma   90.00
#
_symmetry.space_group_name_H-M   'P 1'
#
loop_
_entity.id
_entity.type
_entity.pdbx_description
1 polymer ?
#
loop_
_entity_poly.entity_id
_entity_poly.type
_entity_poly.pdbx_seq_one_letter_code
_entity_poly.pdbx_strand_id
1 'polypeptide(L)' 'MNILYNDKTDLLYIRFDERGQEIINKRVSENIVLDIGEGDKVIGIEILDASRHVNLENLLPVKYEVSAGSICKIEPALDP' A
#
# COMPACT_ATOMS: atom_id res chain seq x y z
N MET A 1 7.18 -0.46 4.15
CA MET A 1 6.24 -0.09 3.07
C MET A 1 7.00 0.59 1.96
N ASN A 2 6.76 0.20 0.73
CA ASN A 2 7.37 0.82 -0.43
C ASN A 2 6.31 1.42 -1.32
N ILE A 3 6.56 2.62 -1.81
CA ILE A 3 5.66 3.27 -2.74
C ILE A 3 6.41 3.43 -4.05
N LEU A 4 5.87 2.83 -5.11
CA LEU A 4 6.49 2.83 -6.43
C LEU A 4 5.52 3.44 -7.41
N TYR A 5 5.93 4.50 -8.07
CA TYR A 5 5.08 5.14 -9.05
C TYR A 5 5.82 5.20 -10.38
N ASN A 6 5.18 4.71 -11.41
CA ASN A 6 5.73 4.76 -12.76
C ASN A 6 4.94 5.82 -13.53
N ASP A 7 5.59 6.95 -13.79
CA ASP A 7 4.91 8.06 -14.41
C ASP A 7 4.65 7.85 -15.90
N LYS A 8 5.30 6.89 -16.51
CA LYS A 8 5.05 6.62 -17.91
C LYS A 8 3.80 5.81 -18.11
N THR A 9 3.49 4.93 -17.18
CA THR A 9 2.30 4.09 -17.28
C THR A 9 1.22 4.55 -16.32
N ASP A 10 1.52 5.52 -15.47
CA ASP A 10 0.58 6.04 -14.48
C ASP A 10 0.12 4.92 -13.55
N LEU A 11 1.05 4.06 -13.16
CA LEU A 11 0.76 2.94 -12.28
C LEU A 11 1.39 3.19 -10.93
N LEU A 12 0.57 3.13 -9.88
CA LEU A 12 1.06 3.28 -8.52
C LEU A 12 0.96 1.93 -7.82
N TYR A 13 2.02 1.52 -7.18
CA TYR A 13 2.03 0.29 -6.40
C TYR A 13 2.49 0.61 -4.98
N ILE A 14 1.69 0.23 -4.00
CA ILE A 14 2.05 0.39 -2.61
C ILE A 14 2.22 -1.01 -2.04
N ARG A 15 3.44 -1.30 -1.56
CA ARG A 15 3.74 -2.63 -1.05
C ARG A 15 3.83 -2.58 0.46
N PHE A 16 3.10 -3.45 1.11
CA PHE A 16 3.04 -3.50 2.56
C PHE A 16 3.84 -4.65 3.15
N ASP A 17 4.09 -5.70 2.38
CA ASP A 17 4.74 -6.89 2.93
C ASP A 17 5.61 -7.53 1.85
N GLU A 18 6.34 -8.57 2.23
CA GLU A 18 7.24 -9.25 1.34
C GLU A 18 6.50 -9.95 0.23
N ARG A 19 7.03 -9.87 -0.97
CA ARG A 19 6.42 -10.56 -2.09
C ARG A 19 6.98 -11.97 -2.30
N GLY A 20 7.85 -12.44 -1.41
CA GLY A 20 8.42 -13.76 -1.53
C GLY A 20 7.49 -14.84 -1.03
N GLN A 21 6.23 -14.75 -1.36
CA GLN A 21 5.22 -15.73 -0.96
C GLN A 21 4.21 -15.86 -2.08
N GLU A 22 3.35 -16.86 -1.97
CA GLU A 22 2.35 -17.04 -3.01
C GLU A 22 1.35 -15.92 -2.96
N ILE A 23 1.14 -15.25 -4.07
CA ILE A 23 0.30 -14.05 -4.13
C ILE A 23 -0.85 -14.27 -5.10
N ILE A 24 -2.04 -13.90 -4.68
CA ILE A 24 -3.21 -13.92 -5.52
C ILE A 24 -3.60 -12.47 -5.80
N ASN A 25 -3.79 -12.16 -7.07
CA ASN A 25 -4.24 -10.82 -7.45
C ASN A 25 -5.75 -10.78 -7.44
N LYS A 26 -6.32 -9.86 -6.72
CA LYS A 26 -7.76 -9.73 -6.61
C LYS A 26 -8.16 -8.34 -7.09
N ARG A 27 -8.88 -8.29 -8.20
CA ARG A 27 -9.31 -7.01 -8.74
C ARG A 27 -10.54 -6.53 -7.97
N VAL A 28 -10.45 -5.36 -7.40
CA VAL A 28 -11.52 -4.81 -6.60
C VAL A 28 -12.36 -3.87 -7.42
N SER A 29 -11.77 -3.23 -8.39
CA SER A 29 -12.50 -2.37 -9.31
C SER A 29 -11.72 -2.34 -10.61
N GLU A 30 -12.18 -1.53 -11.55
CA GLU A 30 -11.53 -1.48 -12.84
C GLU A 30 -10.07 -1.06 -12.73
N ASN A 31 -9.75 -0.23 -11.77
CA ASN A 31 -8.40 0.33 -11.66
C ASN A 31 -7.66 -0.06 -10.40
N ILE A 32 -8.24 -0.90 -9.55
CA ILE A 32 -7.63 -1.24 -8.28
C ILE A 32 -7.52 -2.74 -8.13
N VAL A 33 -6.31 -3.21 -7.89
CA VAL A 33 -6.03 -4.64 -7.71
C VAL A 33 -5.30 -4.82 -6.38
N LEU A 34 -5.76 -5.76 -5.58
CA LEU A 34 -5.07 -6.11 -4.35
C LEU A 34 -4.21 -7.33 -4.58
N ASP A 35 -3.02 -7.32 -3.99
CA ASP A 35 -2.16 -8.49 -3.94
C ASP A 35 -2.36 -9.13 -2.57
N ILE A 36 -2.92 -10.32 -2.54
CA ILE A 36 -3.22 -11.02 -1.29
C ILE A 36 -2.24 -12.18 -1.14
N GLY A 37 -1.59 -12.21 -0.02
CA GLY A 37 -0.61 -13.25 0.26
C GLY A 37 -1.15 -14.32 1.18
N GLU A 38 -0.24 -15.04 1.81
CA GLU A 38 -0.60 -16.14 2.67
C GLU A 38 -1.32 -15.62 3.91
N GLY A 39 -2.34 -16.34 4.34
CA GLY A 39 -3.11 -15.92 5.50
C GLY A 39 -3.95 -14.69 5.25
N ASP A 40 -4.30 -14.44 4.00
CA ASP A 40 -5.11 -13.29 3.60
C ASP A 40 -4.46 -11.96 3.95
N LYS A 41 -3.14 -11.93 3.99
CA LYS A 41 -2.46 -10.67 4.23
C LYS A 41 -2.48 -9.82 2.97
N VAL A 42 -2.65 -8.52 3.14
CA VAL A 42 -2.58 -7.60 2.01
C VAL A 42 -1.10 -7.30 1.77
N ILE A 43 -0.56 -7.80 0.67
CA ILE A 43 0.83 -7.60 0.32
C ILE A 43 1.02 -6.26 -0.33
N GLY A 44 0.08 -5.85 -1.16
CA GLY A 44 0.18 -4.57 -1.83
C GLY A 44 -1.09 -4.19 -2.54
N ILE A 45 -1.10 -2.98 -3.06
CA ILE A 45 -2.22 -2.43 -3.81
C ILE A 45 -1.68 -1.82 -5.08
N GLU A 46 -2.27 -2.20 -6.22
CA GLU A 46 -1.93 -1.60 -7.50
C GLU A 46 -3.06 -0.69 -7.92
N ILE A 47 -2.74 0.52 -8.31
CA ILE A 47 -3.73 1.47 -8.76
C ILE A 47 -3.34 1.91 -10.16
N LEU A 48 -4.18 1.56 -11.15
CA LEU A 48 -3.98 1.93 -12.53
C LEU A 48 -4.60 3.30 -12.76
N ASP A 49 -4.05 4.06 -13.67
CA ASP A 49 -4.48 5.44 -13.93
C ASP A 49 -4.45 6.21 -12.60
N ALA A 50 -3.36 6.05 -11.89
CA ALA A 50 -3.29 6.52 -10.51
C ALA A 50 -3.51 8.01 -10.36
N SER A 51 -3.06 8.81 -11.33
CA SER A 51 -3.22 10.25 -11.22
C SER A 51 -4.69 10.66 -11.19
N ARG A 52 -5.58 9.80 -11.67
CA ARG A 52 -6.99 10.10 -11.67
C ARG A 52 -7.70 9.63 -10.42
N HIS A 53 -7.06 8.77 -9.64
CA HIS A 53 -7.73 8.14 -8.50
C HIS A 53 -7.08 8.46 -7.16
N VAL A 54 -5.86 9.03 -7.18
CA VAL A 54 -5.12 9.31 -5.96
C VAL A 54 -4.51 10.68 -6.09
N ASN A 55 -4.51 11.43 -5.01
CA ASN A 55 -3.79 12.69 -4.99
C ASN A 55 -2.32 12.38 -4.77
N LEU A 56 -1.57 12.30 -5.85
CA LEU A 56 -0.18 11.88 -5.78
C LEU A 56 0.68 12.86 -4.98
N GLU A 57 0.27 14.11 -4.90
CA GLU A 57 1.03 15.09 -4.14
C GLU A 57 0.95 14.84 -2.64
N ASN A 58 -0.03 14.06 -2.20
CA ASN A 58 -0.21 13.79 -0.79
C ASN A 58 0.28 12.41 -0.39
N LEU A 59 1.04 11.75 -1.24
CA LEU A 59 1.56 10.44 -0.87
C LEU A 59 2.60 10.54 0.23
N LEU A 60 3.31 11.63 0.31
CA LEU A 60 4.35 11.83 1.30
C LEU A 60 4.15 13.15 2.00
N PRO A 61 4.53 13.20 3.27
CA PRO A 61 5.10 12.12 4.06
C PRO A 61 4.06 11.13 4.51
N VAL A 62 4.49 9.92 4.79
CA VAL A 62 3.61 8.89 5.31
C VAL A 62 3.50 9.10 6.81
N LYS A 63 2.27 9.14 7.30
CA LYS A 63 2.04 9.29 8.72
C LYS A 63 1.39 8.04 9.27
N TYR A 64 1.80 7.63 10.45
CA TYR A 64 1.23 6.48 11.11
C TYR A 64 0.67 6.97 12.43
N GLU A 65 -0.62 6.86 12.59
CA GLU A 65 -1.29 7.33 13.79
C GLU A 65 -2.21 6.24 14.30
N VAL A 66 -2.23 6.06 15.61
CA VAL A 66 -3.13 5.13 16.23
C VAL A 66 -4.20 5.96 16.92
N SER A 67 -5.43 5.81 16.47
CA SER A 67 -6.49 6.59 17.06
C SER A 67 -6.89 5.95 18.37
N ALA A 68 -7.91 6.47 18.96
CA ALA A 68 -8.42 5.91 20.20
C ALA A 68 -7.44 6.00 21.35
N GLY A 69 -6.53 6.79 21.24
CA GLY A 69 -5.69 7.10 22.33
C GLY A 69 -4.90 6.08 22.96
N SER A 70 -4.68 5.10 22.41
CA SER A 70 -3.98 4.20 23.07
C SER A 70 -2.68 4.47 22.93
N ILE A 71 -1.99 4.14 23.68
CA ILE A 71 -0.83 4.24 23.68
C ILE A 71 -0.03 3.91 22.74
N CYS A 72 0.16 4.03 22.16
CA CYS A 72 0.92 3.88 21.22
C CYS A 72 2.04 3.27 21.25
N LYS A 73 2.18 2.50 21.28
CA LYS A 73 3.10 1.84 21.19
C LYS A 73 3.59 1.75 19.98
N ILE A 74 3.79 2.34 19.40
CA ILE A 74 4.13 2.25 18.16
C ILE A 74 5.42 2.11 17.89
N GLU A 75 5.90 2.09 18.16
CA GLU A 75 6.92 1.98 17.81
C GLU A 75 7.37 1.31 17.18
N PRO A 76 7.34 1.03 17.01
CA PRO A 76 7.89 0.43 16.39
C PRO A 76 8.30 0.71 15.34
N ALA A 77 7.88 1.12 15.14
CA ALA A 77 8.04 1.27 14.06
C ALA A 77 9.20 1.64 13.80
N LEU A 78 9.60 1.67 14.21
CA LEU A 78 10.47 2.02 13.98
C LEU A 78 11.39 1.30 14.06
N ASP A 79 11.51 0.85 14.09
CA ASP A 79 12.21 0.20 14.11
C ASP A 79 12.66 -0.19 13.57
N PRO A 80 12.96 -0.28 13.35
CA PRO A 80 13.37 -0.71 12.88
C PRO A 80 13.83 -0.97 12.72
#